data_426044f1b1d437ca0e37067f7e112876
#
_entry.id   426044f1b1d437ca0e37067f7e112876
#
_cell.length_a   1.000
_cell.length_b   1.000
_cell.length_c   1.000
_cell.angle_alpha   90.00
_cell.angle_beta   90.00
_cell.angle_gamma   90.00
#
_symmetry.space_group_name_H-M   'P 1'
#
loop_
_entity.id
_entity.type
_entity.pdbx_description
1 polymer ?
#
loop_
_entity_poly.entity_id
_entity_poly.type
_entity_poly.pdbx_seq_one_letter_code
_entity_poly.pdbx_strand_id
1 'polypeptide(L)'
;MITPNRVYESIGVGHAAVCHPDPRIRQLIVDALADANSVLNVGAGAGNYEPTDRRVVAVEPSSAMIAQRDTGAGPAVQRVAEALPFRDGTFDATLTTFTLHHWIEIAVGLREMRRLADRQVVLLFEPAESMKFWLVEYFLECMSLPTEIGTPSVDYVREHLAVQTVTPVPVDCVDGFAGAYWGRPEAYLEPAVRASISSLALLSPADAERGAQRLRDDLRPEVWDDRFGHLRGLSELDLGYRLVVAG
;
A
#
# COMPACT_ATOMS: atom_id res chain seq x y z
N MET A 1 3.26 21.17 -10.36
CA MET A 1 3.00 19.72 -10.32
C MET A 1 3.65 19.17 -9.07
N ILE A 2 2.90 18.47 -8.22
CA ILE A 2 3.44 17.75 -7.04
C ILE A 2 4.15 16.52 -7.61
N THR A 3 5.43 16.33 -7.29
CA THR A 3 6.16 15.13 -7.69
C THR A 3 5.63 13.92 -6.91
N PRO A 4 5.55 12.71 -7.48
CA PRO A 4 4.98 11.52 -6.81
C PRO A 4 5.53 11.29 -5.41
N ASN A 5 6.81 11.49 -5.19
CA ASN A 5 7.47 11.33 -3.89
C ASN A 5 7.12 12.40 -2.83
N ARG A 6 6.30 13.41 -3.15
CA ARG A 6 5.81 14.45 -2.22
C ARG A 6 4.30 14.42 -2.02
N VAL A 7 3.62 13.46 -2.56
CA VAL A 7 2.16 13.33 -2.44
C VAL A 7 1.76 13.30 -0.95
N TYR A 8 2.45 12.52 -0.15
CA TYR A 8 2.15 12.35 1.28
C TYR A 8 2.50 13.54 2.18
N GLU A 9 3.20 14.57 1.69
CA GLU A 9 3.31 15.85 2.43
C GLU A 9 1.94 16.54 2.57
N SER A 10 1.01 16.26 1.64
CA SER A 10 -0.32 16.87 1.63
C SER A 10 -1.42 15.92 2.11
N ILE A 11 -1.43 14.66 1.63
CA ILE A 11 -2.49 13.69 1.96
C ILE A 11 -2.14 12.79 3.15
N GLY A 12 -0.88 12.76 3.59
CA GLY A 12 -0.42 11.89 4.67
C GLY A 12 -0.86 12.30 6.07
N VAL A 13 -1.37 13.52 6.25
CA VAL A 13 -1.76 14.02 7.57
C VAL A 13 -2.94 13.21 8.12
N GLY A 14 -2.74 12.57 9.29
CA GLY A 14 -3.75 11.72 9.92
C GLY A 14 -3.83 10.30 9.36
N HIS A 15 -2.95 9.92 8.44
CA HIS A 15 -2.92 8.59 7.84
C HIS A 15 -2.81 7.47 8.89
N ALA A 16 -1.93 7.61 9.86
CA ALA A 16 -1.74 6.64 10.94
C ALA A 16 -2.97 6.43 11.84
N ALA A 17 -3.91 7.36 11.85
CA ALA A 17 -5.14 7.22 12.65
C ALA A 17 -6.16 6.24 12.05
N VAL A 18 -6.05 5.92 10.76
CA VAL A 18 -6.99 5.04 10.03
C VAL A 18 -6.30 3.77 9.53
N CYS A 19 -5.04 3.89 9.11
CA CYS A 19 -4.28 2.76 8.58
C CYS A 19 -3.58 2.01 9.73
N HIS A 20 -4.14 0.87 10.10
CA HIS A 20 -3.59 -0.04 11.09
C HIS A 20 -3.24 -1.37 10.41
N PRO A 21 -2.01 -1.88 10.57
CA PRO A 21 -1.60 -3.10 9.88
C PRO A 21 -2.46 -4.29 10.31
N ASP A 22 -3.07 -4.98 9.33
CA ASP A 22 -3.79 -6.23 9.61
C ASP A 22 -2.81 -7.30 10.11
N PRO A 23 -3.09 -7.97 11.24
CA PRO A 23 -2.17 -8.93 11.82
C PRO A 23 -1.83 -10.11 10.90
N ARG A 24 -2.78 -10.54 10.05
CA ARG A 24 -2.58 -11.66 9.10
C ARG A 24 -1.65 -11.27 7.97
N ILE A 25 -1.82 -10.06 7.41
CA ILE A 25 -0.92 -9.51 6.37
C ILE A 25 0.47 -9.26 6.99
N ARG A 26 0.52 -8.71 8.20
CA ARG A 26 1.80 -8.53 8.93
C ARG A 26 2.52 -9.87 9.10
N GLN A 27 1.81 -10.94 9.49
CA GLN A 27 2.42 -12.25 9.67
C GLN A 27 3.04 -12.80 8.37
N LEU A 28 2.35 -12.64 7.23
CA LEU A 28 2.92 -13.01 5.92
C LEU A 28 4.23 -12.29 5.61
N ILE A 29 4.31 -10.99 5.96
CA ILE A 29 5.55 -10.21 5.78
C ILE A 29 6.65 -10.70 6.73
N VAL A 30 6.34 -10.97 8.00
CA VAL A 30 7.29 -11.48 8.99
C VAL A 30 7.84 -12.83 8.55
N ASP A 31 6.98 -13.73 8.07
CA ASP A 31 7.37 -15.04 7.55
C ASP A 31 8.26 -14.90 6.30
N ALA A 32 7.94 -13.95 5.42
CA ALA A 32 8.73 -13.66 4.21
C ALA A 32 10.11 -13.07 4.53
N LEU A 33 10.27 -12.37 5.64
CA LEU A 33 11.55 -11.84 6.10
C LEU A 33 12.45 -12.95 6.71
N ALA A 34 11.91 -14.11 7.01
CA ALA A 34 12.60 -15.27 7.55
C ALA A 34 13.50 -14.92 8.76
N ASP A 35 14.78 -15.28 8.72
CA ASP A 35 15.77 -15.10 9.79
C ASP A 35 16.52 -13.75 9.75
N ALA A 36 16.09 -12.81 8.90
CA ALA A 36 16.67 -11.48 8.82
C ALA A 36 16.60 -10.75 10.18
N ASN A 37 17.74 -10.33 10.73
CA ASN A 37 17.83 -9.61 12.01
C ASN A 37 17.81 -8.08 11.81
N SER A 38 18.17 -7.62 10.61
CA SER A 38 18.21 -6.21 10.23
C SER A 38 17.45 -5.98 8.93
N VAL A 39 16.48 -5.07 8.96
CA VAL A 39 15.59 -4.77 7.84
C VAL A 39 15.65 -3.29 7.50
N LEU A 40 15.84 -2.96 6.23
CA LEU A 40 15.60 -1.62 5.72
C LEU A 40 14.19 -1.54 5.12
N ASN A 41 13.31 -0.74 5.70
CA ASN A 41 11.98 -0.46 5.15
C ASN A 41 12.04 0.76 4.24
N VAL A 42 11.79 0.58 2.92
CA VAL A 42 11.91 1.61 1.88
C VAL A 42 10.53 2.11 1.47
N GLY A 43 10.30 3.41 1.58
CA GLY A 43 8.97 4.02 1.47
C GLY A 43 8.11 3.65 2.69
N ALA A 44 8.71 3.82 3.87
CA ALA A 44 8.19 3.27 5.12
C ALA A 44 6.89 3.91 5.62
N GLY A 45 6.56 5.10 5.12
CA GLY A 45 5.41 5.84 5.62
C GLY A 45 5.48 6.06 7.14
N ALA A 46 4.36 5.82 7.81
CA ALA A 46 4.27 5.84 9.28
C ALA A 46 4.81 4.55 9.94
N GLY A 47 5.25 3.55 9.17
CA GLY A 47 5.85 2.32 9.70
C GLY A 47 4.87 1.18 9.94
N ASN A 48 3.72 1.17 9.28
CA ASN A 48 2.60 0.27 9.57
C ASN A 48 2.93 -1.22 9.56
N TYR A 49 3.71 -1.71 8.61
CA TYR A 49 4.05 -3.13 8.49
C TYR A 49 5.48 -3.47 8.94
N GLU A 50 6.12 -2.58 9.67
CA GLU A 50 7.44 -2.87 10.22
C GLU A 50 7.38 -4.01 11.24
N PRO A 51 8.30 -4.99 11.15
CA PRO A 51 8.42 -6.02 12.19
C PRO A 51 8.90 -5.38 13.50
N THR A 52 8.37 -5.86 14.62
CA THR A 52 8.69 -5.35 15.97
C THR A 52 9.69 -6.22 16.71
N ASP A 53 10.06 -7.36 16.15
CA ASP A 53 10.92 -8.39 16.74
C ASP A 53 12.39 -8.29 16.29
N ARG A 54 12.72 -7.34 15.43
CA ARG A 54 14.05 -7.18 14.82
C ARG A 54 14.41 -5.72 14.58
N ARG A 55 15.68 -5.45 14.24
CA ARG A 55 16.12 -4.09 13.94
C ARG A 55 15.54 -3.60 12.62
N VAL A 56 14.87 -2.45 12.64
CA VAL A 56 14.38 -1.78 11.44
C VAL A 56 15.03 -0.40 11.32
N VAL A 57 15.44 -0.06 10.11
CA VAL A 57 15.73 1.32 9.69
C VAL A 57 14.73 1.67 8.60
N ALA A 58 14.12 2.84 8.70
CA ALA A 58 13.16 3.32 7.72
C ALA A 58 13.80 4.32 6.75
N VAL A 59 13.36 4.29 5.50
CA VAL A 59 13.59 5.37 4.53
C VAL A 59 12.24 5.88 4.05
N GLU A 60 11.98 7.17 4.18
CA GLU A 60 10.73 7.81 3.82
C GLU A 60 10.98 9.25 3.34
N PRO A 61 10.51 9.66 2.16
CA PRO A 61 10.70 11.02 1.67
C PRO A 61 9.83 12.06 2.36
N SER A 62 8.64 11.68 2.88
CA SER A 62 7.70 12.60 3.51
C SER A 62 8.02 12.85 4.97
N SER A 63 8.30 14.11 5.31
CA SER A 63 8.47 14.52 6.72
C SER A 63 7.16 14.40 7.51
N ALA A 64 6.01 14.60 6.86
CA ALA A 64 4.70 14.44 7.47
C ALA A 64 4.41 12.98 7.86
N MET A 65 4.88 12.01 7.07
CA MET A 65 4.76 10.59 7.41
C MET A 65 5.76 10.19 8.50
N ILE A 66 7.00 10.65 8.41
CA ILE A 66 8.01 10.40 9.46
C ILE A 66 7.53 10.88 10.83
N ALA A 67 6.89 12.05 10.89
CA ALA A 67 6.37 12.62 12.14
C ALA A 67 5.23 11.82 12.79
N GLN A 68 4.60 10.89 12.05
CA GLN A 68 3.53 10.02 12.54
C GLN A 68 4.03 8.64 13.01
N ARG A 69 5.34 8.37 12.88
CA ARG A 69 5.91 7.10 13.34
C ARG A 69 5.85 7.00 14.87
N ASP A 70 5.59 5.80 15.35
CA ASP A 70 5.61 5.53 16.79
C ASP A 70 6.94 5.90 17.42
N THR A 71 6.90 6.37 18.66
CA THR A 71 8.11 6.76 19.41
C THR A 71 9.08 5.59 19.68
N GLY A 72 8.56 4.35 19.64
CA GLY A 72 9.33 3.11 19.75
C GLY A 72 9.81 2.54 18.41
N ALA A 73 9.44 3.15 17.29
CA ALA A 73 9.85 2.71 15.97
C ALA A 73 11.36 2.93 15.75
N GLY A 74 11.96 2.13 14.86
CA GLY A 74 13.35 2.29 14.46
C GLY A 74 13.62 3.66 13.81
N PRO A 75 14.90 4.05 13.69
CA PRO A 75 15.28 5.34 13.13
C PRO A 75 14.80 5.49 11.68
N ALA A 76 14.42 6.71 11.29
CA ALA A 76 14.01 7.03 9.94
C ALA A 76 15.00 8.01 9.27
N VAL A 77 15.30 7.75 8.00
CA VAL A 77 16.14 8.60 7.15
C VAL A 77 15.26 9.22 6.07
N GLN A 78 15.23 10.55 5.98
CA GLN A 78 14.46 11.24 4.95
C GLN A 78 15.19 11.16 3.60
N ARG A 79 14.85 10.19 2.75
CA ARG A 79 15.41 9.94 1.42
C ARG A 79 14.38 9.27 0.52
N VAL A 80 14.68 9.28 -0.78
CA VAL A 80 13.92 8.55 -1.80
C VAL A 80 14.55 7.17 -2.03
N ALA A 81 13.75 6.24 -2.58
CA ALA A 81 14.17 4.86 -2.84
C ALA A 81 15.33 4.76 -3.84
N GLU A 82 15.42 5.72 -4.75
CA GLU A 82 16.40 5.77 -5.83
C GLU A 82 17.81 6.21 -5.39
N ALA A 83 17.98 6.61 -4.10
CA ALA A 83 19.25 7.13 -3.57
C ALA A 83 19.41 6.78 -2.09
N LEU A 84 19.57 5.49 -1.79
CA LEU A 84 19.68 4.98 -0.43
C LEU A 84 21.10 5.20 0.14
N PRO A 85 21.24 5.90 1.29
CA PRO A 85 22.53 6.36 1.79
C PRO A 85 23.27 5.30 2.62
N PHE A 86 23.26 4.06 2.20
CA PHE A 86 23.88 2.95 2.90
C PHE A 86 24.87 2.22 1.99
N ARG A 87 25.86 1.51 2.59
CA ARG A 87 26.80 0.67 1.87
C ARG A 87 26.13 -0.63 1.40
N ASP A 88 26.71 -1.25 0.38
CA ASP A 88 26.27 -2.55 -0.14
C ASP A 88 26.24 -3.60 1.00
N GLY A 89 25.22 -4.46 0.99
CA GLY A 89 25.09 -5.54 1.96
C GLY A 89 24.96 -5.09 3.42
N THR A 90 24.43 -3.90 3.69
CA THR A 90 24.30 -3.37 5.07
C THR A 90 23.20 -4.05 5.88
N PHE A 91 22.18 -4.59 5.22
CA PHE A 91 21.02 -5.21 5.86
C PHE A 91 20.89 -6.68 5.47
N ASP A 92 20.19 -7.47 6.30
CA ASP A 92 19.85 -8.84 5.97
C ASP A 92 18.67 -8.90 5.00
N ALA A 93 17.74 -7.94 5.08
CA ALA A 93 16.62 -7.83 4.16
C ALA A 93 16.23 -6.37 3.89
N THR A 94 15.60 -6.15 2.73
CA THR A 94 14.85 -4.93 2.44
C THR A 94 13.37 -5.25 2.34
N LEU A 95 12.55 -4.32 2.83
CA LEU A 95 11.08 -4.38 2.82
C LEU A 95 10.52 -3.15 2.11
N THR A 96 9.44 -3.32 1.36
CA THR A 96 8.63 -2.21 0.86
C THR A 96 7.16 -2.63 0.76
N THR A 97 6.23 -1.78 1.21
CA THR A 97 4.81 -2.11 1.26
C THR A 97 3.96 -0.98 0.68
N PHE A 98 3.17 -1.29 -0.35
CA PHE A 98 2.20 -0.36 -0.98
C PHE A 98 2.77 0.99 -1.42
N THR A 99 4.04 1.07 -1.84
CA THR A 99 4.70 2.34 -2.14
C THR A 99 5.33 2.44 -3.53
N LEU A 100 5.54 1.33 -4.26
CA LEU A 100 6.23 1.32 -5.55
C LEU A 100 5.65 2.32 -6.57
N HIS A 101 4.32 2.48 -6.58
CA HIS A 101 3.61 3.41 -7.47
C HIS A 101 3.86 4.90 -7.15
N HIS A 102 4.55 5.19 -6.06
CA HIS A 102 5.00 6.53 -5.69
C HIS A 102 6.47 6.80 -6.05
N TRP A 103 7.22 5.79 -6.50
CA TRP A 103 8.62 5.98 -6.89
C TRP A 103 8.71 6.56 -8.30
N ILE A 104 9.70 7.42 -8.53
CA ILE A 104 9.89 8.06 -9.85
C ILE A 104 10.55 7.08 -10.82
N GLU A 105 11.61 6.39 -10.36
CA GLU A 105 12.40 5.44 -11.14
C GLU A 105 12.40 4.07 -10.44
N ILE A 106 11.30 3.34 -10.58
CA ILE A 106 11.06 2.06 -9.86
C ILE A 106 12.24 1.08 -10.02
N ALA A 107 12.75 0.92 -11.25
CA ALA A 107 13.89 0.04 -11.51
C ALA A 107 15.16 0.47 -10.76
N VAL A 108 15.36 1.77 -10.53
CA VAL A 108 16.50 2.28 -9.76
C VAL A 108 16.31 1.91 -8.29
N GLY A 109 15.12 2.15 -7.72
CA GLY A 109 14.80 1.81 -6.34
C GLY A 109 14.93 0.31 -6.07
N LEU A 110 14.42 -0.55 -6.96
CA LEU A 110 14.57 -2.01 -6.83
C LEU A 110 16.04 -2.46 -6.89
N ARG A 111 16.86 -1.84 -7.74
CA ARG A 111 18.31 -2.10 -7.75
C ARG A 111 18.99 -1.66 -6.46
N GLU A 112 18.61 -0.53 -5.89
CA GLU A 112 19.11 -0.07 -4.60
C GLU A 112 18.73 -1.05 -3.47
N MET A 113 17.49 -1.55 -3.45
CA MET A 113 17.10 -2.60 -2.49
C MET A 113 17.99 -3.83 -2.61
N ARG A 114 18.23 -4.34 -3.83
CA ARG A 114 19.12 -5.49 -4.07
C ARG A 114 20.57 -5.23 -3.70
N ARG A 115 21.06 -4.01 -3.89
CA ARG A 115 22.44 -3.63 -3.51
C ARG A 115 22.64 -3.73 -1.99
N LEU A 116 21.58 -3.49 -1.22
CA LEU A 116 21.65 -3.36 0.23
C LEU A 116 21.43 -4.67 0.99
N ALA A 117 20.74 -5.64 0.39
CA ALA A 117 20.44 -6.94 0.99
C ALA A 117 20.26 -8.01 -0.08
N ASP A 118 20.56 -9.25 0.25
CA ASP A 118 20.28 -10.40 -0.64
C ASP A 118 18.79 -10.73 -0.67
N ARG A 119 18.06 -10.51 0.46
CA ARG A 119 16.62 -10.75 0.55
C ARG A 119 15.82 -9.47 0.36
N GLN A 120 14.86 -9.49 -0.56
CA GLN A 120 13.88 -8.41 -0.76
C GLN A 120 12.47 -8.92 -0.54
N VAL A 121 11.66 -8.16 0.20
CA VAL A 121 10.23 -8.43 0.43
C VAL A 121 9.44 -7.23 -0.06
N VAL A 122 8.53 -7.46 -1.00
CA VAL A 122 7.73 -6.40 -1.65
C VAL A 122 6.26 -6.77 -1.57
N LEU A 123 5.45 -5.97 -0.89
CA LEU A 123 4.00 -6.06 -0.92
C LEU A 123 3.46 -4.97 -1.85
N LEU A 124 2.80 -5.40 -2.92
CA LEU A 124 2.25 -4.52 -3.94
C LEU A 124 0.86 -5.01 -4.39
N PHE A 125 0.20 -4.26 -5.25
CA PHE A 125 -1.02 -4.69 -5.92
C PHE A 125 -0.81 -4.82 -7.43
N GLU A 126 -1.46 -5.81 -8.05
CA GLU A 126 -1.49 -6.03 -9.49
C GLU A 126 -2.57 -5.14 -10.13
N PRO A 127 -2.21 -4.17 -10.96
CA PRO A 127 -3.18 -3.21 -11.52
C PRO A 127 -4.33 -3.89 -12.26
N ALA A 128 -4.04 -4.92 -13.07
CA ALA A 128 -5.02 -5.63 -13.86
C ALA A 128 -6.10 -6.32 -13.00
N GLU A 129 -5.75 -6.77 -11.80
CA GLU A 129 -6.71 -7.37 -10.85
C GLU A 129 -7.44 -6.29 -10.05
N SER A 130 -6.72 -5.25 -9.59
CA SER A 130 -7.32 -4.13 -8.85
C SER A 130 -8.38 -3.39 -9.64
N MET A 131 -8.23 -3.31 -10.98
CA MET A 131 -9.23 -2.71 -11.87
C MET A 131 -10.57 -3.47 -11.90
N LYS A 132 -10.59 -4.74 -11.51
CA LYS A 132 -11.83 -5.55 -11.44
C LYS A 132 -12.60 -5.30 -10.14
N PHE A 133 -12.02 -4.58 -9.21
CA PHE A 133 -12.64 -4.29 -7.92
C PHE A 133 -13.84 -3.35 -8.11
N TRP A 134 -14.99 -3.71 -7.56
CA TRP A 134 -16.26 -2.97 -7.72
C TRP A 134 -16.15 -1.47 -7.35
N LEU A 135 -15.23 -1.09 -6.44
CA LEU A 135 -15.02 0.29 -6.03
C LEU A 135 -14.66 1.21 -7.21
N VAL A 136 -13.94 0.67 -8.20
CA VAL A 136 -13.54 1.42 -9.40
C VAL A 136 -14.76 1.94 -10.18
N GLU A 137 -15.88 1.22 -10.18
CA GLU A 137 -17.10 1.65 -10.87
C GLU A 137 -17.69 2.92 -10.27
N TYR A 138 -17.50 3.12 -8.98
CA TYR A 138 -17.97 4.32 -8.27
C TYR A 138 -16.99 5.49 -8.32
N PHE A 139 -15.69 5.20 -8.42
CA PHE A 139 -14.61 6.20 -8.41
C PHE A 139 -13.73 6.09 -9.67
N LEU A 140 -14.37 6.10 -10.86
CA LEU A 140 -13.70 5.92 -12.15
C LEU A 140 -12.54 6.91 -12.38
N GLU A 141 -12.66 8.11 -11.83
CA GLU A 141 -11.67 9.17 -11.96
C GLU A 141 -10.30 8.79 -11.37
N CYS A 142 -10.26 7.83 -10.43
CA CYS A 142 -9.00 7.27 -9.89
C CYS A 142 -8.11 6.71 -11.01
N MET A 143 -8.70 6.08 -12.02
CA MET A 143 -7.97 5.44 -13.11
C MET A 143 -7.17 6.40 -13.98
N SER A 144 -7.43 7.70 -13.86
CA SER A 144 -6.71 8.77 -14.58
C SER A 144 -5.55 9.35 -13.75
N LEU A 145 -5.37 8.90 -12.51
CA LEU A 145 -4.30 9.41 -11.66
C LEU A 145 -2.94 8.89 -12.12
N PRO A 146 -1.90 9.73 -12.15
CA PRO A 146 -0.55 9.31 -12.55
C PRO A 146 -0.01 8.14 -11.71
N THR A 147 -0.36 8.06 -10.44
CA THR A 147 0.02 6.98 -9.52
C THR A 147 -0.60 5.65 -9.91
N GLU A 148 -1.84 5.63 -10.38
CA GLU A 148 -2.51 4.41 -10.84
C GLU A 148 -1.97 3.97 -12.22
N ILE A 149 -1.79 4.92 -13.15
CA ILE A 149 -1.25 4.66 -14.50
C ILE A 149 0.19 4.14 -14.42
N GLY A 150 1.00 4.67 -13.49
CA GLY A 150 2.41 4.33 -13.31
C GLY A 150 2.66 3.12 -12.39
N THR A 151 1.61 2.46 -11.88
CA THR A 151 1.77 1.30 -11.01
C THR A 151 2.43 0.14 -11.76
N PRO A 152 3.54 -0.42 -11.24
CA PRO A 152 4.20 -1.53 -11.89
C PRO A 152 3.36 -2.81 -11.73
N SER A 153 3.30 -3.62 -12.79
CA SER A 153 2.75 -4.98 -12.69
C SER A 153 3.68 -5.86 -11.86
N VAL A 154 3.13 -6.96 -11.36
CA VAL A 154 3.94 -7.99 -10.70
C VAL A 154 4.99 -8.57 -11.66
N ASP A 155 4.68 -8.73 -12.93
CA ASP A 155 5.63 -9.22 -13.93
C ASP A 155 6.81 -8.26 -14.12
N TYR A 156 6.57 -6.95 -14.11
CA TYR A 156 7.65 -5.95 -14.11
C TYR A 156 8.57 -6.10 -12.89
N VAL A 157 8.01 -6.33 -11.71
CA VAL A 157 8.80 -6.53 -10.48
C VAL A 157 9.53 -7.88 -10.54
N ARG A 158 8.95 -8.91 -11.17
CA ARG A 158 9.57 -10.23 -11.36
C ARG A 158 10.83 -10.21 -12.24
N GLU A 159 10.91 -9.34 -13.21
CA GLU A 159 12.16 -9.14 -13.96
C GLU A 159 13.31 -8.77 -13.03
N HIS A 160 13.00 -8.28 -11.84
CA HIS A 160 13.93 -7.82 -10.83
C HIS A 160 13.93 -8.70 -9.57
N LEU A 161 12.84 -9.45 -9.27
CA LEU A 161 12.62 -10.23 -8.04
C LEU A 161 11.86 -11.56 -8.33
N ALA A 162 12.23 -12.67 -7.71
CA ALA A 162 11.99 -14.03 -8.27
C ALA A 162 10.70 -14.78 -7.87
N VAL A 163 10.01 -14.50 -6.74
CA VAL A 163 8.88 -15.34 -6.25
C VAL A 163 7.71 -14.48 -5.79
N GLN A 164 6.46 -14.89 -6.13
CA GLN A 164 5.25 -14.22 -5.64
C GLN A 164 4.30 -15.17 -4.92
N THR A 165 3.55 -14.61 -3.97
CA THR A 165 2.43 -15.26 -3.28
C THR A 165 1.19 -14.37 -3.34
N VAL A 166 0.02 -14.94 -3.60
CA VAL A 166 -1.25 -14.22 -3.47
C VAL A 166 -1.44 -13.83 -2.01
N THR A 167 -1.86 -12.59 -1.78
CA THR A 167 -2.16 -12.08 -0.44
C THR A 167 -3.66 -11.74 -0.41
N PRO A 168 -4.55 -12.67 0.00
CA PRO A 168 -5.97 -12.40 0.10
C PRO A 168 -6.23 -11.35 1.18
N VAL A 169 -7.29 -10.55 0.97
CA VAL A 169 -7.72 -9.54 1.93
C VAL A 169 -8.89 -10.11 2.75
N PRO A 170 -8.75 -10.24 4.07
CA PRO A 170 -9.84 -10.69 4.94
C PRO A 170 -11.03 -9.71 4.95
N VAL A 171 -12.26 -10.22 5.09
CA VAL A 171 -13.49 -9.40 5.08
C VAL A 171 -13.53 -8.37 6.22
N ASP A 172 -12.94 -8.73 7.35
CA ASP A 172 -12.82 -7.91 8.55
C ASP A 172 -11.44 -7.21 8.67
N CYS A 173 -10.75 -7.04 7.54
CA CYS A 173 -9.46 -6.35 7.50
C CYS A 173 -9.52 -5.02 8.27
N VAL A 174 -8.56 -4.81 9.16
CA VAL A 174 -8.53 -3.64 10.06
C VAL A 174 -7.69 -2.49 9.50
N ASP A 175 -7.01 -2.71 8.38
CA ASP A 175 -6.20 -1.68 7.72
C ASP A 175 -7.05 -0.70 6.89
N GLY A 176 -6.44 0.37 6.37
CA GLY A 176 -7.08 1.46 5.64
C GLY A 176 -6.70 1.57 4.15
N PHE A 177 -6.13 0.54 3.53
CA PHE A 177 -5.83 0.56 2.10
C PHE A 177 -7.09 0.32 1.23
N ALA A 178 -7.00 0.56 -0.08
CA ALA A 178 -8.16 0.59 -0.98
C ALA A 178 -9.04 -0.67 -0.93
N GLY A 179 -8.45 -1.86 -0.80
CA GLY A 179 -9.20 -3.12 -0.74
C GLY A 179 -9.65 -3.53 0.67
N ALA A 180 -9.30 -2.82 1.72
CA ALA A 180 -9.55 -3.26 3.11
C ALA A 180 -11.05 -3.41 3.46
N TYR A 181 -11.92 -2.68 2.77
CA TYR A 181 -13.35 -2.65 3.06
C TYR A 181 -14.20 -3.29 1.96
N TRP A 182 -13.66 -4.24 1.20
CA TRP A 182 -14.30 -4.81 0.01
C TRP A 182 -15.69 -5.41 0.27
N GLY A 183 -15.95 -5.98 1.43
CA GLY A 183 -17.24 -6.52 1.86
C GLY A 183 -18.06 -5.55 2.72
N ARG A 184 -17.59 -4.32 2.92
CA ARG A 184 -18.19 -3.27 3.78
C ARG A 184 -18.29 -1.96 3.02
N PRO A 185 -19.10 -1.87 1.95
CA PRO A 185 -19.13 -0.71 1.06
C PRO A 185 -19.46 0.60 1.77
N GLU A 186 -20.21 0.55 2.87
CA GLU A 186 -20.59 1.72 3.68
C GLU A 186 -19.36 2.47 4.21
N ALA A 187 -18.25 1.77 4.46
CA ALA A 187 -17.01 2.38 4.95
C ALA A 187 -16.46 3.44 3.98
N TYR A 188 -16.60 3.25 2.67
CA TYR A 188 -16.14 4.24 1.69
C TYR A 188 -16.98 5.53 1.64
N LEU A 189 -18.14 5.54 2.30
CA LEU A 189 -18.93 6.78 2.49
C LEU A 189 -18.30 7.72 3.53
N GLU A 190 -17.44 7.19 4.41
CA GLU A 190 -16.76 7.96 5.44
C GLU A 190 -15.61 8.80 4.83
N PRO A 191 -15.60 10.12 5.00
CA PRO A 191 -14.54 10.98 4.47
C PRO A 191 -13.14 10.61 4.98
N ALA A 192 -13.01 10.18 6.24
CA ALA A 192 -11.74 9.78 6.83
C ALA A 192 -11.16 8.51 6.16
N VAL A 193 -12.01 7.54 5.81
CA VAL A 193 -11.60 6.35 5.06
C VAL A 193 -11.11 6.74 3.66
N ARG A 194 -11.85 7.58 2.94
CA ARG A 194 -11.41 8.04 1.61
C ARG A 194 -10.11 8.83 1.67
N ALA A 195 -9.91 9.63 2.71
CA ALA A 195 -8.68 10.39 2.90
C ALA A 195 -7.46 9.53 3.21
N SER A 196 -7.62 8.31 3.72
CA SER A 196 -6.52 7.37 3.98
C SER A 196 -6.07 6.59 2.75
N ILE A 197 -6.92 6.47 1.74
CA ILE A 197 -6.68 5.74 0.50
C ILE A 197 -6.12 6.72 -0.54
N SER A 198 -4.85 6.56 -0.93
CA SER A 198 -4.15 7.53 -1.79
C SER A 198 -4.89 7.85 -3.09
N SER A 199 -5.44 6.85 -3.78
CA SER A 199 -6.19 7.05 -5.01
C SER A 199 -7.48 7.86 -4.80
N LEU A 200 -8.17 7.72 -3.68
CA LEU A 200 -9.37 8.51 -3.34
C LEU A 200 -8.99 9.90 -2.80
N ALA A 201 -7.93 9.99 -2.00
CA ALA A 201 -7.45 11.24 -1.43
C ALA A 201 -6.90 12.22 -2.48
N LEU A 202 -6.45 11.72 -3.63
CA LEU A 202 -5.93 12.52 -4.75
C LEU A 202 -7.03 13.00 -5.69
N LEU A 203 -8.26 12.51 -5.58
CA LEU A 203 -9.39 13.01 -6.35
C LEU A 203 -9.70 14.46 -6.00
N SER A 204 -10.27 15.19 -6.96
CA SER A 204 -10.88 16.47 -6.61
C SER A 204 -12.02 16.25 -5.60
N PRO A 205 -12.29 17.22 -4.71
CA PRO A 205 -13.42 17.10 -3.76
C PRO A 205 -14.75 16.81 -4.46
N ALA A 206 -14.95 17.36 -5.66
CA ALA A 206 -16.16 17.12 -6.46
C ALA A 206 -16.25 15.69 -6.98
N ASP A 207 -15.12 15.12 -7.44
CA ASP A 207 -15.06 13.74 -7.95
C ASP A 207 -15.25 12.73 -6.82
N ALA A 208 -14.58 12.95 -5.68
CA ALA A 208 -14.70 12.11 -4.50
C ALA A 208 -16.17 12.10 -3.97
N GLU A 209 -16.82 13.25 -3.93
CA GLU A 209 -18.22 13.33 -3.48
C GLU A 209 -19.19 12.71 -4.51
N ARG A 210 -18.96 12.89 -5.82
CA ARG A 210 -19.78 12.23 -6.84
C ARG A 210 -19.68 10.70 -6.74
N GLY A 211 -18.49 10.17 -6.52
CA GLY A 211 -18.29 8.72 -6.32
C GLY A 211 -19.02 8.22 -5.06
N ALA A 212 -18.86 8.91 -3.94
CA ALA A 212 -19.56 8.59 -2.71
C ALA A 212 -21.08 8.70 -2.84
N GLN A 213 -21.58 9.68 -3.61
CA GLN A 213 -23.01 9.81 -3.86
C GLN A 213 -23.57 8.67 -4.71
N ARG A 214 -22.86 8.27 -5.78
CA ARG A 214 -23.23 7.07 -6.58
C ARG A 214 -23.34 5.82 -5.72
N LEU A 215 -22.33 5.58 -4.87
CA LEU A 215 -22.34 4.44 -3.95
C LEU A 215 -23.49 4.53 -2.94
N ARG A 216 -23.75 5.68 -2.37
CA ARG A 216 -24.86 5.91 -1.43
C ARG A 216 -26.23 5.64 -2.07
N ASP A 217 -26.38 6.06 -3.33
CA ASP A 217 -27.63 5.88 -4.07
C ASP A 217 -27.89 4.41 -4.41
N ASP A 218 -26.83 3.63 -4.68
CA ASP A 218 -26.95 2.20 -4.96
C ASP A 218 -27.12 1.36 -3.66
N LEU A 219 -26.61 1.81 -2.54
CA LEU A 219 -26.77 1.10 -1.25
C LEU A 219 -28.19 1.21 -0.70
N ARG A 220 -28.91 2.36 -0.90
CA ARG A 220 -30.25 2.55 -0.36
C ARG A 220 -31.31 1.61 -0.93
N PRO A 221 -31.41 1.42 -2.27
CA PRO A 221 -32.34 0.46 -2.88
C PRO A 221 -31.76 -0.94 -3.05
N GLU A 222 -30.70 -1.27 -2.31
CA GLU A 222 -30.01 -2.58 -2.36
C GLU A 222 -29.41 -2.94 -3.73
N VAL A 223 -29.24 -2.00 -4.66
CA VAL A 223 -28.65 -2.25 -6.00
C VAL A 223 -27.23 -2.78 -5.88
N TRP A 224 -26.46 -2.26 -4.91
CA TRP A 224 -25.13 -2.79 -4.64
C TRP A 224 -25.18 -4.25 -4.17
N ASP A 225 -26.12 -4.58 -3.27
CA ASP A 225 -26.27 -5.93 -2.75
C ASP A 225 -26.79 -6.91 -3.81
N ASP A 226 -27.65 -6.46 -4.73
CA ASP A 226 -28.08 -7.28 -5.87
C ASP A 226 -26.89 -7.67 -6.78
N ARG A 227 -25.91 -6.79 -6.95
CA ARG A 227 -24.74 -7.01 -7.80
C ARG A 227 -23.60 -7.70 -7.07
N PHE A 228 -23.28 -7.26 -5.87
CA PHE A 228 -22.07 -7.59 -5.13
C PHE A 228 -22.35 -8.21 -3.75
N GLY A 229 -23.60 -8.36 -3.33
CA GLY A 229 -23.94 -8.87 -2.00
C GLY A 229 -23.40 -10.27 -1.71
N HIS A 230 -23.17 -11.09 -2.76
CA HIS A 230 -22.50 -12.39 -2.60
C HIS A 230 -21.10 -12.26 -1.96
N LEU A 231 -20.43 -11.12 -2.11
CA LEU A 231 -19.14 -10.85 -1.50
C LEU A 231 -19.22 -10.82 0.04
N ARG A 232 -20.33 -10.33 0.62
CA ARG A 232 -20.48 -10.26 2.10
C ARG A 232 -20.42 -11.62 2.79
N GLY A 233 -20.61 -12.71 2.03
CA GLY A 233 -20.52 -14.08 2.53
C GLY A 233 -19.12 -14.70 2.48
N LEU A 234 -18.15 -14.01 1.88
CA LEU A 234 -16.77 -14.49 1.79
C LEU A 234 -15.96 -14.10 3.01
N SER A 235 -15.02 -14.95 3.44
CA SER A 235 -14.10 -14.66 4.53
C SER A 235 -12.89 -13.83 4.07
N GLU A 236 -12.49 -13.98 2.81
CA GLU A 236 -11.36 -13.29 2.19
C GLU A 236 -11.58 -13.15 0.68
N LEU A 237 -10.89 -12.21 0.04
CA LEU A 237 -10.98 -11.97 -1.39
C LEU A 237 -9.59 -11.65 -1.97
N ASP A 238 -9.27 -12.24 -3.12
CA ASP A 238 -8.12 -11.82 -3.93
C ASP A 238 -8.47 -10.53 -4.68
N LEU A 239 -7.83 -9.43 -4.29
CA LEU A 239 -7.96 -8.11 -4.92
C LEU A 239 -6.68 -7.68 -5.64
N GLY A 240 -5.84 -8.65 -6.00
CA GLY A 240 -4.59 -8.39 -6.69
C GLY A 240 -3.40 -8.08 -5.78
N TYR A 241 -3.54 -8.16 -4.44
CA TYR A 241 -2.37 -7.96 -3.57
C TYR A 241 -1.41 -9.14 -3.68
N ARG A 242 -0.13 -8.82 -3.80
CA ARG A 242 0.92 -9.82 -4.03
C ARG A 242 2.11 -9.53 -3.13
N LEU A 243 2.56 -10.56 -2.42
CA LEU A 243 3.82 -10.55 -1.68
C LEU A 243 4.89 -11.19 -2.57
N VAL A 244 5.89 -10.40 -2.94
CA VAL A 244 7.02 -10.84 -3.77
C VAL A 244 8.24 -10.95 -2.88
N VAL A 245 8.92 -12.09 -2.96
CA VAL A 245 10.14 -12.37 -2.18
C VAL A 245 11.26 -12.76 -3.15
N ALA A 246 12.44 -12.16 -2.98
CA ALA A 246 13.66 -12.52 -3.69
C ALA A 246 14.81 -12.76 -2.70
N GLY A 247 15.81 -13.53 -3.11
CA GLY A 247 17.00 -13.88 -2.34
C GLY A 247 17.23 -15.37 -2.22
#